data_ed8b64ad4e37566d494bad19ccab53cc
#
_entry.id   ed8b64ad4e37566d494bad19ccab53cc
#
_cell.length_a   1.000
_cell.length_b   1.000
_cell.length_c   1.000
_cell.angle_alpha   90.00
_cell.angle_beta   90.00
_cell.angle_gamma   90.00
#
_symmetry.space_group_name_H-M   'P 1'
#
loop_
_entity.id
_entity.type
_entity.pdbx_description
1 polymer ?
#
loop_
_entity_poly.entity_id
_entity_poly.type
_entity_poly.pdbx_seq_one_letter_code
_entity_poly.pdbx_strand_id
1 'polypeptide(L)'
;MTGTVFFGLRPSTFGCIVVLPTAASVALLMSLLSRHFCAALLALFAATASGGLALAAEILSCAQFTHEGAPQPMARGDQRGLERLDRINQAVKNTPYSALFLGDSLTEGWDPVLWERSLAPRGVLNAGIAGDFTDHILWRLEHGNLAGPPAKAVILLIGTNDLAAHRSPELTADGIRAILVLLRERLPDARILLLGLLPREQSPDARLRRAVAQVNRLIRDCADGEHIVYAEIGDVLLDSDGRLSVAVSPDWLHFSERGYAVLASSLEPVLDRLVAGASSCQLR
;
A
#
# COMPACT_ATOMS: atom_id res chain seq x y z
N MET A 1 32.06 -38.28 -58.90
CA MET A 1 31.20 -39.28 -59.59
C MET A 1 29.79 -39.00 -59.09
N THR A 2 29.02 -38.42 -59.96
CA THR A 2 27.70 -38.78 -60.46
C THR A 2 26.59 -38.70 -59.40
N GLY A 3 25.47 -38.07 -59.60
CA GLY A 3 24.86 -37.48 -60.78
C GLY A 3 23.50 -36.88 -60.40
N THR A 4 23.18 -35.86 -61.08
CA THR A 4 21.95 -35.10 -61.05
C THR A 4 20.78 -35.84 -61.66
N VAL A 5 19.57 -35.75 -61.10
CA VAL A 5 18.32 -35.88 -61.89
C VAL A 5 17.30 -34.84 -61.45
N PHE A 6 16.94 -34.00 -62.43
CA PHE A 6 15.76 -33.08 -62.43
C PHE A 6 14.52 -33.89 -62.76
N PHE A 7 13.40 -33.59 -62.08
CA PHE A 7 12.06 -33.78 -62.66
C PHE A 7 11.20 -32.55 -62.42
N GLY A 8 10.89 -31.91 -63.50
CA GLY A 8 9.95 -30.81 -63.54
C GLY A 8 8.51 -31.31 -63.68
N LEU A 9 7.59 -30.62 -63.07
CA LEU A 9 6.15 -30.70 -63.32
C LEU A 9 5.61 -29.32 -63.64
N ARG A 10 4.94 -29.24 -64.78
CA ARG A 10 4.31 -28.06 -65.34
C ARG A 10 3.00 -27.72 -64.62
N PRO A 11 2.59 -26.43 -64.57
CA PRO A 11 1.34 -26.01 -63.95
C PRO A 11 0.12 -26.19 -64.85
N SER A 12 -0.95 -26.72 -64.30
CA SER A 12 -2.29 -26.72 -64.95
C SER A 12 -3.00 -25.42 -64.67
N THR A 13 -3.37 -24.78 -65.76
CA THR A 13 -4.16 -23.52 -65.80
C THR A 13 -5.62 -23.82 -65.46
N PHE A 14 -6.06 -23.30 -64.29
CA PHE A 14 -7.49 -23.05 -64.08
C PHE A 14 -7.72 -21.54 -64.13
N GLY A 15 -8.44 -21.11 -65.18
CA GLY A 15 -8.85 -19.72 -65.35
C GLY A 15 -9.98 -19.36 -64.38
N CYS A 16 -9.67 -18.53 -63.40
CA CYS A 16 -10.70 -17.85 -62.59
C CYS A 16 -11.13 -16.59 -63.39
N ILE A 17 -12.40 -16.56 -63.81
CA ILE A 17 -13.02 -15.34 -64.33
C ILE A 17 -13.26 -14.40 -63.17
N VAL A 18 -12.41 -13.37 -63.04
CA VAL A 18 -12.62 -12.28 -62.08
C VAL A 18 -13.58 -11.29 -62.69
N VAL A 19 -14.83 -11.29 -62.23
CA VAL A 19 -15.79 -10.22 -62.56
C VAL A 19 -15.45 -9.04 -61.66
N LEU A 20 -14.87 -8.00 -62.22
CA LEU A 20 -14.59 -6.76 -61.50
C LEU A 20 -15.92 -6.00 -61.27
N PRO A 21 -16.23 -5.63 -60.00
CA PRO A 21 -17.41 -4.82 -59.74
C PRO A 21 -17.26 -3.42 -60.31
N THR A 22 -18.37 -2.85 -60.80
CA THR A 22 -18.40 -1.49 -61.37
C THR A 22 -18.02 -0.44 -60.31
N ALA A 23 -17.46 0.68 -60.74
CA ALA A 23 -16.99 1.76 -59.88
C ALA A 23 -18.06 2.25 -58.86
N ALA A 24 -19.36 2.14 -59.20
CA ALA A 24 -20.46 2.48 -58.34
C ALA A 24 -20.63 1.50 -57.18
N SER A 25 -20.39 0.18 -57.39
CA SER A 25 -20.49 -0.84 -56.33
C SER A 25 -19.33 -0.74 -55.33
N VAL A 26 -18.14 -0.35 -55.78
CA VAL A 26 -16.98 -0.13 -54.94
C VAL A 26 -17.16 1.12 -54.05
N ALA A 27 -17.71 2.21 -54.61
CA ALA A 27 -17.97 3.43 -53.84
C ALA A 27 -19.03 3.22 -52.74
N LEU A 28 -20.07 2.43 -53.00
CA LEU A 28 -21.10 2.11 -52.00
C LEU A 28 -20.55 1.22 -50.90
N LEU A 29 -19.72 0.23 -51.22
CA LEU A 29 -19.09 -0.67 -50.25
C LEU A 29 -18.08 0.09 -49.38
N MET A 30 -17.28 0.99 -49.94
CA MET A 30 -16.34 1.82 -49.17
C MET A 30 -17.06 2.82 -48.24
N SER A 31 -18.21 3.37 -48.67
CA SER A 31 -19.00 4.28 -47.81
C SER A 31 -19.66 3.54 -46.61
N LEU A 32 -20.09 2.31 -46.80
CA LEU A 32 -20.65 1.48 -45.74
C LEU A 32 -19.56 0.96 -44.77
N LEU A 33 -18.42 0.53 -45.29
CA LEU A 33 -17.27 0.10 -44.49
C LEU A 33 -16.68 1.24 -43.67
N SER A 34 -16.59 2.47 -44.20
CA SER A 34 -16.06 3.63 -43.47
C SER A 34 -16.95 4.03 -42.31
N ARG A 35 -18.27 3.94 -42.45
CA ARG A 35 -19.22 4.28 -41.38
C ARG A 35 -19.19 3.25 -40.22
N HIS A 36 -19.07 1.97 -40.52
CA HIS A 36 -18.99 0.93 -39.50
C HIS A 36 -17.60 0.86 -38.85
N PHE A 37 -16.54 1.14 -39.62
CA PHE A 37 -15.19 1.20 -39.06
C PHE A 37 -14.98 2.42 -38.16
N CYS A 38 -15.50 3.60 -38.52
CA CYS A 38 -15.48 4.78 -37.64
C CYS A 38 -16.31 4.57 -36.37
N ALA A 39 -17.49 3.91 -36.44
CA ALA A 39 -18.31 3.63 -35.26
C ALA A 39 -17.65 2.58 -34.34
N ALA A 40 -17.00 1.56 -34.91
CA ALA A 40 -16.28 0.56 -34.15
C ALA A 40 -15.01 1.14 -33.50
N LEU A 41 -14.25 1.99 -34.17
CA LEU A 41 -13.09 2.70 -33.64
C LEU A 41 -13.50 3.69 -32.53
N LEU A 42 -14.59 4.45 -32.71
CA LEU A 42 -15.11 5.35 -31.67
C LEU A 42 -15.63 4.58 -30.45
N ALA A 43 -16.28 3.43 -30.63
CA ALA A 43 -16.71 2.58 -29.51
C ALA A 43 -15.53 1.93 -28.79
N LEU A 44 -14.49 1.51 -29.51
CA LEU A 44 -13.26 0.98 -28.90
C LEU A 44 -12.49 2.07 -28.15
N PHE A 45 -12.42 3.29 -28.68
CA PHE A 45 -11.79 4.43 -28.00
C PHE A 45 -12.59 4.89 -26.78
N ALA A 46 -13.94 4.85 -26.84
CA ALA A 46 -14.78 5.16 -25.68
C ALA A 46 -14.68 4.10 -24.58
N ALA A 47 -14.56 2.82 -24.93
CA ALA A 47 -14.41 1.73 -23.96
C ALA A 47 -13.01 1.75 -23.28
N THR A 48 -11.95 2.07 -24.03
CA THR A 48 -10.59 2.20 -23.46
C THR A 48 -10.44 3.49 -22.65
N ALA A 49 -11.10 4.59 -23.05
CA ALA A 49 -11.09 5.84 -22.27
C ALA A 49 -11.88 5.69 -20.96
N SER A 50 -13.00 4.97 -20.96
CA SER A 50 -13.79 4.74 -19.75
C SER A 50 -13.08 3.81 -18.76
N GLY A 51 -12.40 2.77 -19.24
CA GLY A 51 -11.61 1.86 -18.39
C GLY A 51 -10.35 2.54 -17.83
N GLY A 52 -9.69 3.38 -18.63
CA GLY A 52 -8.53 4.15 -18.17
C GLY A 52 -8.88 5.26 -17.18
N LEU A 53 -10.03 5.91 -17.36
CA LEU A 53 -10.53 6.93 -16.42
C LEU A 53 -10.98 6.33 -15.09
N ALA A 54 -11.61 5.14 -15.09
CA ALA A 54 -11.99 4.46 -13.86
C ALA A 54 -10.75 3.98 -13.07
N LEU A 55 -9.75 3.41 -13.75
CA LEU A 55 -8.49 2.98 -13.11
C LEU A 55 -7.68 4.18 -12.60
N ALA A 56 -7.65 5.29 -13.35
CA ALA A 56 -7.02 6.54 -12.93
C ALA A 56 -7.76 7.19 -11.74
N ALA A 57 -9.10 7.08 -11.68
CA ALA A 57 -9.89 7.59 -10.56
C ALA A 57 -9.66 6.77 -9.26
N GLU A 58 -9.48 5.45 -9.36
CA GLU A 58 -9.12 4.60 -8.22
C GLU A 58 -7.70 4.88 -7.70
N ILE A 59 -6.72 5.04 -8.59
CA ILE A 59 -5.35 5.41 -8.21
C ILE A 59 -5.29 6.82 -7.61
N LEU A 60 -6.13 7.72 -8.04
CA LEU A 60 -6.20 9.11 -7.55
C LEU A 60 -6.89 9.25 -6.18
N SER A 61 -7.59 8.24 -5.68
CA SER A 61 -8.38 8.37 -4.44
C SER A 61 -7.55 8.70 -3.19
N CYS A 62 -6.34 8.17 -3.07
CA CYS A 62 -5.42 8.56 -2.00
C CYS A 62 -4.56 9.79 -2.34
N ALA A 63 -4.18 9.96 -3.61
CA ALA A 63 -3.37 11.09 -4.07
C ALA A 63 -4.17 12.40 -4.19
N GLN A 64 -5.51 12.31 -4.33
CA GLN A 64 -6.43 13.46 -4.34
C GLN A 64 -7.06 13.71 -2.97
N PHE A 65 -6.59 13.02 -1.92
CA PHE A 65 -7.06 13.32 -0.59
C PHE A 65 -6.72 14.77 -0.26
N THR A 66 -7.73 15.65 -0.33
CA THR A 66 -7.64 17.01 0.20
C THR A 66 -7.80 16.91 1.72
N HIS A 67 -7.00 17.63 2.48
CA HIS A 67 -7.05 17.63 3.95
C HIS A 67 -8.40 18.07 4.55
N GLU A 68 -9.41 18.38 3.72
CA GLU A 68 -10.79 18.65 4.15
C GLU A 68 -11.40 17.39 4.76
N GLY A 69 -11.46 17.33 6.09
CA GLY A 69 -11.97 16.19 6.85
C GLY A 69 -10.92 15.41 7.64
N ALA A 70 -9.64 15.57 7.32
CA ALA A 70 -8.58 14.97 8.13
C ALA A 70 -8.49 15.60 9.51
N PRO A 71 -8.10 14.84 10.55
CA PRO A 71 -7.77 15.41 11.83
C PRO A 71 -6.68 16.47 11.70
N GLN A 72 -6.85 17.60 12.40
CA GLN A 72 -5.82 18.63 12.42
C GLN A 72 -4.62 18.16 13.23
N PRO A 73 -3.37 18.48 12.81
CA PRO A 73 -2.17 18.14 13.57
C PRO A 73 -2.26 18.64 15.02
N MET A 74 -2.01 17.79 15.98
CA MET A 74 -2.13 18.11 17.40
C MET A 74 -0.90 17.64 18.18
N ALA A 75 -0.29 18.55 18.95
CA ALA A 75 0.78 18.21 19.87
C ALA A 75 0.27 17.33 21.02
N ARG A 76 1.13 16.44 21.50
CA ARG A 76 0.86 15.73 22.76
C ARG A 76 0.91 16.68 23.95
N GLY A 77 0.02 16.44 24.94
CA GLY A 77 -0.01 17.22 26.17
C GLY A 77 0.60 16.48 27.39
N ASP A 78 0.94 15.19 27.26
CA ASP A 78 1.46 14.41 28.38
C ASP A 78 2.99 14.37 28.40
N GLN A 79 3.55 14.48 29.61
CA GLN A 79 5.00 14.55 29.83
C GLN A 79 5.76 13.35 29.26
N ARG A 80 5.24 12.13 29.45
CA ARG A 80 5.88 10.90 28.96
C ARG A 80 5.98 10.88 27.42
N GLY A 81 4.91 11.26 26.76
CA GLY A 81 4.88 11.33 25.27
C GLY A 81 5.85 12.38 24.74
N LEU A 82 5.93 13.54 25.39
CA LEU A 82 6.90 14.60 25.02
C LEU A 82 8.35 14.14 25.23
N GLU A 83 8.67 13.50 26.35
CA GLU A 83 10.00 12.94 26.58
C GLU A 83 10.37 11.85 25.56
N ARG A 84 9.39 11.00 25.17
CA ARG A 84 9.62 10.00 24.13
C ARG A 84 9.84 10.67 22.77
N LEU A 85 9.08 11.70 22.43
CA LEU A 85 9.26 12.50 21.23
C LEU A 85 10.66 13.10 21.16
N ASP A 86 11.15 13.70 22.25
CA ASP A 86 12.50 14.26 22.32
C ASP A 86 13.57 13.20 22.08
N ARG A 87 13.42 12.00 22.67
CA ARG A 87 14.34 10.89 22.42
C ARG A 87 14.33 10.46 20.94
N ILE A 88 13.17 10.39 20.31
CA ILE A 88 13.07 10.08 18.89
C ILE A 88 13.74 11.20 18.05
N ASN A 89 13.45 12.46 18.34
CA ASN A 89 14.04 13.61 17.65
C ASN A 89 15.57 13.68 17.80
N GLN A 90 16.11 13.24 18.93
CA GLN A 90 17.57 13.09 19.10
C GLN A 90 18.10 11.90 18.31
N ALA A 91 17.39 10.76 18.34
CA ALA A 91 17.81 9.56 17.64
C ALA A 91 17.86 9.76 16.12
N VAL A 92 16.86 10.40 15.51
CA VAL A 92 16.86 10.66 14.05
C VAL A 92 18.00 11.58 13.61
N LYS A 93 18.52 12.44 14.49
CA LYS A 93 19.67 13.33 14.19
C LYS A 93 21.01 12.65 14.39
N ASN A 94 21.12 11.76 15.36
CA ASN A 94 22.40 11.29 15.88
C ASN A 94 22.68 9.81 15.65
N THR A 95 21.68 9.02 15.23
CA THR A 95 21.83 7.58 15.00
C THR A 95 21.65 7.27 13.51
N PRO A 96 22.54 6.48 12.89
CA PRO A 96 22.30 6.01 11.54
C PRO A 96 21.07 5.13 11.47
N TYR A 97 20.19 5.38 10.50
CA TYR A 97 19.03 4.55 10.21
C TYR A 97 18.75 4.52 8.71
N SER A 98 18.03 3.48 8.28
CA SER A 98 17.55 3.34 6.89
C SER A 98 16.05 3.47 6.81
N ALA A 99 15.35 3.11 7.88
CA ALA A 99 13.90 3.15 7.94
C ALA A 99 13.39 3.70 9.27
N LEU A 100 12.24 4.38 9.25
CA LEU A 100 11.49 4.80 10.43
C LEU A 100 10.28 3.90 10.62
N PHE A 101 10.07 3.37 11.82
CA PHE A 101 8.82 2.72 12.17
C PHE A 101 7.96 3.67 13.00
N LEU A 102 7.02 4.33 12.34
CA LEU A 102 6.06 5.27 12.93
C LEU A 102 4.84 4.52 13.45
N GLY A 103 4.40 4.84 14.65
CA GLY A 103 3.22 4.23 15.24
C GLY A 103 2.98 4.65 16.68
N ASP A 104 2.14 3.90 17.34
CA ASP A 104 1.72 4.09 18.73
C ASP A 104 2.40 3.09 19.69
N SER A 105 1.66 2.64 20.74
CA SER A 105 2.15 1.65 21.71
C SER A 105 2.51 0.31 21.08
N LEU A 106 1.86 -0.07 19.99
CA LEU A 106 2.16 -1.34 19.30
C LEU A 106 3.52 -1.31 18.61
N THR A 107 4.00 -0.13 18.27
CA THR A 107 5.36 0.09 17.76
C THR A 107 6.34 0.37 18.89
N GLU A 108 6.04 1.28 19.83
CA GLU A 108 6.93 1.59 20.94
C GLU A 108 7.23 0.36 21.81
N GLY A 109 6.20 -0.43 22.09
CA GLY A 109 6.25 -1.60 22.96
C GLY A 109 6.79 -2.88 22.31
N TRP A 110 7.40 -2.79 21.13
CA TRP A 110 8.00 -3.97 20.51
C TRP A 110 9.04 -4.58 21.44
N ASP A 111 9.01 -5.91 21.58
CA ASP A 111 9.94 -6.63 22.45
C ASP A 111 11.41 -6.28 22.10
N PRO A 112 12.23 -5.80 23.05
CA PRO A 112 13.58 -5.31 22.76
C PRO A 112 14.51 -6.39 22.18
N VAL A 113 14.39 -7.65 22.62
CA VAL A 113 15.24 -8.73 22.13
C VAL A 113 14.88 -9.09 20.70
N LEU A 114 13.58 -9.14 20.39
CA LEU A 114 13.10 -9.35 19.04
C LEU A 114 13.43 -8.15 18.14
N TRP A 115 13.36 -6.92 18.66
CA TRP A 115 13.76 -5.72 17.93
C TRP A 115 15.21 -5.81 17.48
N GLU A 116 16.12 -6.06 18.42
CA GLU A 116 17.57 -6.16 18.14
C GLU A 116 17.93 -7.30 17.19
N ARG A 117 17.13 -8.36 17.18
CA ARG A 117 17.36 -9.51 16.29
C ARG A 117 16.79 -9.28 14.88
N SER A 118 15.63 -8.64 14.78
CA SER A 118 14.84 -8.63 13.55
C SER A 118 14.82 -7.28 12.84
N LEU A 119 14.69 -6.16 13.56
CA LEU A 119 14.44 -4.84 13.00
C LEU A 119 15.69 -3.93 13.00
N ALA A 120 16.43 -3.92 14.10
CA ALA A 120 17.64 -3.12 14.23
C ALA A 120 18.72 -3.44 13.18
N PRO A 121 19.01 -4.72 12.82
CA PRO A 121 19.99 -5.04 11.79
C PRO A 121 19.62 -4.51 10.40
N ARG A 122 18.33 -4.23 10.16
CA ARG A 122 17.82 -3.61 8.92
C ARG A 122 17.84 -2.08 8.97
N GLY A 123 18.44 -1.50 10.02
CA GLY A 123 18.52 -0.07 10.22
C GLY A 123 17.15 0.57 10.51
N VAL A 124 16.22 -0.15 11.12
CA VAL A 124 14.91 0.40 11.51
C VAL A 124 15.04 1.14 12.84
N LEU A 125 14.62 2.40 12.87
CA LEU A 125 14.52 3.20 14.08
C LEU A 125 13.09 3.17 14.61
N ASN A 126 12.92 2.81 15.90
CA ASN A 126 11.62 2.79 16.56
C ASN A 126 11.15 4.21 16.90
N ALA A 127 10.21 4.72 16.11
CA ALA A 127 9.57 6.02 16.30
C ALA A 127 8.12 5.88 16.79
N GLY A 128 7.79 4.82 17.53
CA GLY A 128 6.53 4.65 18.23
C GLY A 128 6.41 5.50 19.48
N ILE A 129 5.23 6.05 19.74
CA ILE A 129 4.86 6.73 20.99
C ILE A 129 3.50 6.21 21.46
N ALA A 130 3.50 5.54 22.61
CA ALA A 130 2.28 4.93 23.16
C ALA A 130 1.17 5.97 23.35
N GLY A 131 -0.03 5.61 22.90
CA GLY A 131 -1.20 6.50 22.94
C GLY A 131 -1.29 7.49 21.79
N ASP A 132 -0.40 7.46 20.80
CA ASP A 132 -0.52 8.33 19.63
C ASP A 132 -1.80 8.05 18.83
N PHE A 133 -2.39 9.13 18.37
CA PHE A 133 -3.43 9.20 17.36
C PHE A 133 -2.84 9.59 16.01
N THR A 134 -3.63 9.55 14.97
CA THR A 134 -3.22 10.00 13.63
C THR A 134 -2.81 11.47 13.62
N ASP A 135 -3.49 12.35 14.35
CA ASP A 135 -3.17 13.78 14.48
C ASP A 135 -1.85 14.03 15.23
N HIS A 136 -1.48 13.20 16.20
CA HIS A 136 -0.18 13.28 16.86
C HIS A 136 0.95 12.94 15.89
N ILE A 137 0.79 11.90 15.06
CA ILE A 137 1.76 11.56 14.00
C ILE A 137 1.92 12.74 13.04
N LEU A 138 0.82 13.33 12.55
CA LEU A 138 0.87 14.49 11.67
C LEU A 138 1.68 15.63 12.29
N TRP A 139 1.39 15.96 13.54
CA TRP A 139 2.10 17.04 14.23
C TRP A 139 3.61 16.75 14.37
N ARG A 140 4.00 15.56 14.83
CA ARG A 140 5.40 15.26 15.11
C ARG A 140 6.27 15.04 13.87
N LEU A 141 5.68 14.70 12.73
CA LEU A 141 6.41 14.68 11.46
C LEU A 141 6.90 16.07 11.07
N GLU A 142 6.14 17.11 11.38
CA GLU A 142 6.53 18.51 11.16
C GLU A 142 7.40 19.08 12.28
N HIS A 143 7.46 18.40 13.44
CA HIS A 143 8.13 18.91 14.65
C HIS A 143 9.30 18.01 15.12
N GLY A 144 10.09 17.52 14.18
CA GLY A 144 11.40 16.94 14.47
C GLY A 144 11.61 15.48 14.06
N ASN A 145 10.55 14.69 13.86
CA ASN A 145 10.73 13.27 13.48
C ASN A 145 11.38 13.08 12.08
N LEU A 146 11.37 14.10 11.25
CA LEU A 146 12.03 14.12 9.93
C LEU A 146 13.23 15.06 9.88
N ALA A 147 13.76 15.50 11.03
CA ALA A 147 14.89 16.46 11.09
C ALA A 147 16.28 15.84 10.89
N GLY A 148 16.35 14.52 10.72
CA GLY A 148 17.59 13.78 10.41
C GLY A 148 17.79 13.57 8.91
N PRO A 149 18.76 12.72 8.53
CA PRO A 149 18.92 12.27 7.16
C PRO A 149 17.61 11.62 6.65
N PRO A 150 17.25 11.80 5.36
CA PRO A 150 16.03 11.23 4.83
C PRO A 150 16.03 9.70 4.93
N ALA A 151 14.96 9.13 5.50
CA ALA A 151 14.76 7.70 5.54
C ALA A 151 14.56 7.13 4.13
N LYS A 152 15.12 5.96 3.84
CA LYS A 152 14.87 5.22 2.60
C LYS A 152 13.49 4.54 2.62
N ALA A 153 13.00 4.22 3.81
CA ALA A 153 11.71 3.61 4.00
C ALA A 153 11.01 4.11 5.27
N VAL A 154 9.70 4.06 5.27
CA VAL A 154 8.85 4.31 6.44
C VAL A 154 7.91 3.13 6.62
N ILE A 155 7.82 2.58 7.81
CA ILE A 155 6.78 1.64 8.21
C ILE A 155 5.76 2.44 9.01
N LEU A 156 4.48 2.36 8.65
CA LEU A 156 3.40 3.08 9.32
C LEU A 156 2.37 2.10 9.88
N LEU A 157 2.16 2.13 11.20
CA LEU A 157 1.12 1.39 11.91
C LEU A 157 0.47 2.32 12.93
N ILE A 158 -0.71 2.85 12.62
CA ILE A 158 -1.40 3.86 13.46
C ILE A 158 -2.92 3.82 13.25
N GLY A 159 -3.69 4.21 14.25
CA GLY A 159 -5.14 4.39 14.16
C GLY A 159 -5.94 3.58 15.17
N THR A 160 -5.31 2.66 15.92
CA THR A 160 -6.01 1.86 16.93
C THR A 160 -6.54 2.72 18.09
N ASN A 161 -5.83 3.80 18.45
CA ASN A 161 -6.26 4.73 19.50
C ASN A 161 -7.38 5.65 19.02
N ASP A 162 -7.37 6.05 17.75
CA ASP A 162 -8.48 6.79 17.13
C ASP A 162 -9.80 6.02 17.30
N LEU A 163 -9.81 4.75 16.96
CA LEU A 163 -10.98 3.88 17.12
C LEU A 163 -11.38 3.68 18.60
N ALA A 164 -10.39 3.58 19.50
CA ALA A 164 -10.64 3.48 20.94
C ALA A 164 -11.30 4.75 21.51
N ALA A 165 -10.92 5.92 20.99
CA ALA A 165 -11.52 7.21 21.32
C ALA A 165 -12.82 7.49 20.56
N HIS A 166 -13.46 6.47 20.00
CA HIS A 166 -14.73 6.57 19.28
C HIS A 166 -14.69 7.42 18.01
N ARG A 167 -13.52 7.70 17.42
CA ARG A 167 -13.46 8.23 16.06
C ARG A 167 -14.02 7.20 15.08
N SER A 168 -14.67 7.67 14.02
CA SER A 168 -15.19 6.75 13.01
C SER A 168 -14.06 6.09 12.22
N PRO A 169 -14.29 4.92 11.60
CA PRO A 169 -13.31 4.31 10.70
C PRO A 169 -12.91 5.21 9.53
N GLU A 170 -13.84 6.01 9.02
CA GLU A 170 -13.59 6.97 7.94
C GLU A 170 -12.63 8.06 8.40
N LEU A 171 -12.90 8.71 9.55
CA LEU A 171 -12.04 9.76 10.11
C LEU A 171 -10.63 9.21 10.45
N THR A 172 -10.55 7.97 10.96
CA THR A 172 -9.27 7.29 11.21
C THR A 172 -8.51 7.05 9.90
N ALA A 173 -9.20 6.57 8.87
CA ALA A 173 -8.61 6.36 7.55
C ALA A 173 -8.15 7.69 6.93
N ASP A 174 -8.89 8.77 7.09
CA ASP A 174 -8.53 10.09 6.60
C ASP A 174 -7.28 10.63 7.30
N GLY A 175 -7.13 10.39 8.60
CA GLY A 175 -5.91 10.70 9.32
C GLY A 175 -4.70 9.92 8.78
N ILE A 176 -4.86 8.63 8.48
CA ILE A 176 -3.80 7.81 7.87
C ILE A 176 -3.45 8.33 6.46
N ARG A 177 -4.43 8.66 5.64
CA ARG A 177 -4.22 9.24 4.30
C ARG A 177 -3.44 10.56 4.38
N ALA A 178 -3.80 11.45 5.31
CA ALA A 178 -3.09 12.70 5.51
C ALA A 178 -1.61 12.47 5.88
N ILE A 179 -1.32 11.46 6.73
CA ILE A 179 0.06 11.06 7.06
C ILE A 179 0.79 10.59 5.80
N LEU A 180 0.16 9.76 4.97
CA LEU A 180 0.77 9.27 3.73
C LEU A 180 1.09 10.41 2.76
N VAL A 181 0.18 11.38 2.58
CA VAL A 181 0.41 12.57 1.76
C VAL A 181 1.61 13.36 2.29
N LEU A 182 1.62 13.67 3.58
CA LEU A 182 2.75 14.41 4.21
C LEU A 182 4.07 13.67 4.07
N LEU A 183 4.09 12.34 4.25
CA LEU A 183 5.29 11.54 4.08
C LEU A 183 5.78 11.56 2.62
N ARG A 184 4.87 11.49 1.64
CA ARG A 184 5.23 11.58 0.21
C ARG A 184 5.79 12.95 -0.17
N GLU A 185 5.25 14.02 0.41
CA GLU A 185 5.75 15.38 0.21
C GLU A 185 7.14 15.59 0.83
N ARG A 186 7.36 15.09 2.04
CA ARG A 186 8.59 15.31 2.80
C ARG A 186 9.71 14.33 2.47
N LEU A 187 9.37 13.13 2.02
CA LEU A 187 10.28 12.03 1.69
C LEU A 187 9.92 11.44 0.32
N PRO A 188 10.07 12.19 -0.78
CA PRO A 188 9.60 11.78 -2.12
C PRO A 188 10.25 10.48 -2.61
N ASP A 189 11.48 10.19 -2.20
CA ASP A 189 12.23 8.99 -2.60
C ASP A 189 12.03 7.80 -1.65
N ALA A 190 11.38 8.00 -0.50
CA ALA A 190 11.16 6.93 0.45
C ALA A 190 10.02 5.99 0.01
N ARG A 191 10.19 4.71 0.29
CA ARG A 191 9.10 3.73 0.17
C ARG A 191 8.35 3.63 1.50
N ILE A 192 7.04 3.58 1.43
CA ILE A 192 6.18 3.50 2.61
C ILE A 192 5.56 2.10 2.66
N LEU A 193 5.80 1.39 3.76
CA LEU A 193 5.05 0.19 4.12
C LEU A 193 3.90 0.59 5.02
N LEU A 194 2.71 0.66 4.47
CA LEU A 194 1.49 0.86 5.21
C LEU A 194 1.00 -0.49 5.74
N LEU A 195 1.07 -0.68 7.04
CA LEU A 195 0.51 -1.86 7.69
C LEU A 195 -0.98 -1.65 7.97
N GLY A 196 -1.79 -2.65 7.65
CA GLY A 196 -3.15 -2.70 8.17
C GLY A 196 -3.15 -2.70 9.70
N LEU A 197 -4.15 -2.03 10.31
CA LEU A 197 -4.34 -2.05 11.75
C LEU A 197 -4.42 -3.50 12.23
N LEU A 198 -3.71 -3.79 13.31
CA LEU A 198 -3.68 -5.13 13.89
C LEU A 198 -4.99 -5.45 14.62
N PRO A 199 -5.38 -6.72 14.69
CA PRO A 199 -6.61 -7.12 15.37
C PRO A 199 -6.53 -6.77 16.85
N ARG A 200 -7.65 -6.31 17.40
CA ARG A 200 -7.85 -6.03 18.80
C ARG A 200 -9.19 -6.59 19.29
N GLU A 201 -9.39 -6.68 20.59
CA GLU A 201 -10.49 -7.41 21.25
C GLU A 201 -10.46 -8.92 20.94
N GLN A 202 -10.94 -9.72 21.83
CA GLN A 202 -10.88 -11.18 21.73
C GLN A 202 -11.69 -11.72 20.55
N SER A 203 -12.96 -11.27 20.45
CA SER A 203 -13.91 -11.82 19.48
C SER A 203 -13.80 -11.15 18.11
N PRO A 204 -13.94 -11.89 17.00
CA PRO A 204 -14.05 -11.33 15.68
C PRO A 204 -15.28 -10.41 15.51
N ASP A 205 -16.35 -10.66 16.29
CA ASP A 205 -17.60 -9.89 16.26
C ASP A 205 -17.56 -8.65 17.16
N ALA A 206 -16.48 -8.39 17.85
CA ALA A 206 -16.34 -7.22 18.71
C ALA A 206 -16.37 -5.91 17.90
N ARG A 207 -16.86 -4.84 18.54
CA ARG A 207 -17.06 -3.54 17.87
C ARG A 207 -15.79 -3.00 17.25
N LEU A 208 -14.70 -2.98 18.01
CA LEU A 208 -13.43 -2.44 17.52
C LEU A 208 -12.75 -3.36 16.51
N ARG A 209 -12.96 -4.70 16.57
CA ARG A 209 -12.49 -5.62 15.54
C ARG A 209 -13.13 -5.31 14.18
N ARG A 210 -14.45 -5.06 14.13
CA ARG A 210 -15.13 -4.67 12.90
C ARG A 210 -14.67 -3.30 12.40
N ALA A 211 -14.44 -2.34 13.32
CA ALA A 211 -13.92 -1.03 12.96
C ALA A 211 -12.50 -1.11 12.37
N VAL A 212 -11.61 -1.93 12.93
CA VAL A 212 -10.29 -2.24 12.35
C VAL A 212 -10.42 -2.76 10.93
N ALA A 213 -11.26 -3.76 10.70
CA ALA A 213 -11.48 -4.32 9.37
C ALA A 213 -12.02 -3.27 8.38
N GLN A 214 -12.83 -2.32 8.86
CA GLN A 214 -13.34 -1.22 8.02
C GLN A 214 -12.24 -0.22 7.66
N VAL A 215 -11.41 0.20 8.61
CA VAL A 215 -10.23 1.05 8.33
C VAL A 215 -9.31 0.36 7.34
N ASN A 216 -8.98 -0.91 7.55
CA ASN A 216 -8.09 -1.67 6.67
C ASN A 216 -8.61 -1.72 5.23
N ARG A 217 -9.92 -1.88 5.03
CA ARG A 217 -10.52 -1.77 3.68
C ARG A 217 -10.35 -0.38 3.06
N LEU A 218 -10.53 0.69 3.86
CA LEU A 218 -10.45 2.08 3.40
C LEU A 218 -9.04 2.54 3.05
N ILE A 219 -8.00 1.99 3.72
CA ILE A 219 -6.60 2.39 3.50
C ILE A 219 -5.85 1.48 2.53
N ARG A 220 -6.36 0.29 2.23
CA ARG A 220 -5.73 -0.65 1.30
C ARG A 220 -5.51 -0.05 -0.08
N ASP A 221 -6.48 0.73 -0.55
CA ASP A 221 -6.47 1.35 -1.88
C ASP A 221 -5.50 2.56 -1.97
N CYS A 222 -4.80 2.89 -0.86
CA CYS A 222 -3.70 3.84 -0.87
C CYS A 222 -2.39 3.25 -1.43
N ALA A 223 -2.30 1.94 -1.56
CA ALA A 223 -1.15 1.30 -2.17
C ALA A 223 -1.11 1.60 -3.67
N ASP A 224 -0.03 2.24 -4.12
CA ASP A 224 0.22 2.52 -5.53
C ASP A 224 1.13 1.46 -6.20
N GLY A 225 1.64 0.53 -5.39
CA GLY A 225 2.52 -0.55 -5.83
C GLY A 225 3.96 -0.12 -6.11
N GLU A 226 4.28 1.15 -6.03
CA GLU A 226 5.61 1.70 -6.27
C GLU A 226 6.20 2.34 -5.01
N HIS A 227 5.56 3.39 -4.49
CA HIS A 227 6.00 4.14 -3.32
C HIS A 227 5.28 3.69 -2.05
N ILE A 228 4.01 3.34 -2.14
CA ILE A 228 3.21 2.88 -1.02
C ILE A 228 2.85 1.41 -1.24
N VAL A 229 3.31 0.56 -0.33
CA VAL A 229 3.00 -0.87 -0.28
C VAL A 229 2.11 -1.12 0.92
N TYR A 230 0.97 -1.75 0.72
CA TYR A 230 0.09 -2.18 1.81
C TYR A 230 0.37 -3.64 2.19
N ALA A 231 0.43 -3.91 3.49
CA ALA A 231 0.52 -5.28 3.99
C ALA A 231 -0.43 -5.50 5.18
N GLU A 232 -1.24 -6.54 5.10
CA GLU A 232 -2.13 -6.99 6.18
C GLU A 232 -1.51 -8.22 6.83
N ILE A 233 -0.80 -8.00 7.94
CA ILE A 233 -0.06 -9.05 8.65
C ILE A 233 -0.76 -9.49 9.95
N GLY A 234 -1.94 -8.96 10.24
CA GLY A 234 -2.63 -9.18 11.51
C GLY A 234 -3.21 -10.58 11.68
N ASP A 235 -3.55 -11.27 10.60
CA ASP A 235 -4.21 -12.58 10.65
C ASP A 235 -3.35 -13.66 11.33
N VAL A 236 -2.02 -13.53 11.29
CA VAL A 236 -1.10 -14.46 11.96
C VAL A 236 -1.21 -14.46 13.50
N LEU A 237 -1.86 -13.44 14.05
CA LEU A 237 -2.12 -13.30 15.50
C LEU A 237 -3.38 -14.03 15.96
N LEU A 238 -4.20 -14.48 15.01
CA LEU A 238 -5.51 -15.06 15.26
C LEU A 238 -5.45 -16.60 15.27
N ASP A 239 -6.31 -17.21 16.04
CA ASP A 239 -6.57 -18.64 15.97
C ASP A 239 -7.51 -18.98 14.78
N SER A 240 -7.82 -20.27 14.62
CA SER A 240 -8.70 -20.77 13.55
C SER A 240 -10.12 -20.20 13.60
N ASP A 241 -10.56 -19.71 14.76
CA ASP A 241 -11.88 -19.11 14.96
C ASP A 241 -11.83 -17.57 14.81
N GLY A 242 -10.70 -17.02 14.39
CA GLY A 242 -10.47 -15.59 14.24
C GLY A 242 -10.35 -14.83 15.57
N ARG A 243 -10.02 -15.51 16.65
CA ARG A 243 -9.91 -14.93 17.99
C ARG A 243 -8.47 -14.58 18.33
N LEU A 244 -8.27 -13.50 19.09
CA LEU A 244 -7.00 -13.27 19.78
C LEU A 244 -6.93 -14.18 21.02
N SER A 245 -5.80 -14.88 21.21
CA SER A 245 -5.55 -15.65 22.42
C SER A 245 -4.80 -14.81 23.46
N VAL A 246 -5.01 -15.12 24.75
CA VAL A 246 -4.28 -14.49 25.88
C VAL A 246 -2.76 -14.70 25.75
N ALA A 247 -2.35 -15.80 25.15
CA ALA A 247 -0.93 -16.11 24.94
C ALA A 247 -0.27 -15.15 23.92
N VAL A 248 -1.04 -14.60 23.00
CA VAL A 248 -0.58 -13.66 21.97
C VAL A 248 -0.79 -12.22 22.41
N SER A 249 -1.94 -11.91 23.01
CA SER A 249 -2.33 -10.57 23.47
C SER A 249 -3.06 -10.67 24.81
N PRO A 250 -2.36 -10.40 25.92
CA PRO A 250 -2.91 -10.59 27.27
C PRO A 250 -4.08 -9.66 27.60
N ASP A 251 -4.11 -8.46 27.02
CA ASP A 251 -5.14 -7.43 27.22
C ASP A 251 -5.99 -7.18 25.96
N TRP A 252 -5.86 -8.06 24.95
CA TRP A 252 -6.60 -7.98 23.67
C TRP A 252 -6.25 -6.76 22.81
N LEU A 253 -5.09 -6.14 23.07
CA LEU A 253 -4.56 -4.98 22.34
C LEU A 253 -3.05 -5.09 22.16
N HIS A 254 -2.30 -5.12 23.29
CA HIS A 254 -0.85 -5.19 23.28
C HIS A 254 -0.38 -6.64 23.17
N PHE A 255 0.75 -6.85 22.51
CA PHE A 255 1.24 -8.19 22.25
C PHE A 255 2.27 -8.65 23.27
N SER A 256 2.22 -9.93 23.59
CA SER A 256 3.26 -10.62 24.34
C SER A 256 4.52 -10.78 23.46
N GLU A 257 5.63 -11.24 24.06
CA GLU A 257 6.83 -11.66 23.32
C GLU A 257 6.46 -12.64 22.17
N ARG A 258 5.58 -13.62 22.47
CA ARG A 258 5.08 -14.56 21.46
C ARG A 258 4.34 -13.85 20.32
N GLY A 259 3.50 -12.89 20.63
CA GLY A 259 2.77 -12.09 19.62
C GLY A 259 3.72 -11.29 18.74
N TYR A 260 4.70 -10.63 19.34
CA TYR A 260 5.72 -9.92 18.57
C TYR A 260 6.64 -10.85 17.76
N ALA A 261 6.95 -12.05 18.25
CA ALA A 261 7.72 -13.03 17.50
C ALA A 261 7.01 -13.47 16.21
N VAL A 262 5.69 -13.69 16.30
CA VAL A 262 4.87 -14.03 15.13
C VAL A 262 4.78 -12.86 14.16
N LEU A 263 4.58 -11.64 14.66
CA LEU A 263 4.59 -10.42 13.83
C LEU A 263 5.93 -10.20 13.14
N ALA A 264 7.04 -10.36 13.86
CA ALA A 264 8.39 -10.22 13.30
C ALA A 264 8.59 -11.16 12.12
N SER A 265 8.26 -12.44 12.28
CA SER A 265 8.38 -13.45 11.23
C SER A 265 7.58 -13.11 9.96
N SER A 266 6.44 -12.42 10.11
CA SER A 266 5.61 -11.98 8.97
C SER A 266 6.10 -10.67 8.37
N LEU A 267 6.68 -9.79 9.18
CA LEU A 267 7.13 -8.47 8.76
C LEU A 267 8.50 -8.53 8.06
N GLU A 268 9.42 -9.37 8.53
CA GLU A 268 10.80 -9.47 8.02
C GLU A 268 10.87 -9.65 6.49
N PRO A 269 10.15 -10.60 5.85
CA PRO A 269 10.21 -10.77 4.42
C PRO A 269 9.71 -9.55 3.63
N VAL A 270 8.76 -8.80 4.20
CA VAL A 270 8.22 -7.57 3.59
C VAL A 270 9.25 -6.45 3.69
N LEU A 271 9.91 -6.31 4.85
CA LEU A 271 10.96 -5.33 5.08
C LEU A 271 12.18 -5.57 4.19
N ASP A 272 12.62 -6.81 4.07
CA ASP A 272 13.77 -7.16 3.21
C ASP A 272 13.54 -6.71 1.76
N ARG A 273 12.34 -6.92 1.23
CA ARG A 273 11.95 -6.46 -0.10
C ARG A 273 11.84 -4.92 -0.19
N LEU A 274 11.29 -4.29 0.85
CA LEU A 274 11.15 -2.84 0.91
C LEU A 274 12.52 -2.13 0.86
N VAL A 275 13.46 -2.60 1.68
CA VAL A 275 14.82 -2.03 1.80
C VAL A 275 15.67 -2.37 0.58
N ALA A 276 15.51 -3.55 -0.03
CA ALA A 276 16.21 -3.94 -1.25
C ALA A 276 15.76 -3.19 -2.51
N GLY A 277 14.70 -2.40 -2.46
CA GLY A 277 14.17 -1.66 -3.61
C GLY A 277 13.47 -2.54 -4.65
N ALA A 278 13.06 -3.78 -4.30
CA ALA A 278 12.37 -4.68 -5.21
C ALA A 278 10.95 -4.17 -5.53
N SER A 279 10.59 -4.17 -6.83
CA SER A 279 9.25 -3.75 -7.29
C SER A 279 8.13 -4.63 -6.73
N SER A 280 6.96 -4.04 -6.50
CA SER A 280 5.74 -4.68 -5.96
C SER A 280 5.23 -5.89 -6.77
N CYS A 281 5.67 -6.07 -8.03
CA CYS A 281 5.32 -7.24 -8.85
C CYS A 281 5.80 -8.58 -8.24
N GLN A 282 6.71 -8.55 -7.25
CA GLN A 282 7.25 -9.71 -6.53
C GLN A 282 6.57 -9.94 -5.15
N LEU A 283 5.54 -9.16 -4.82
CA LEU A 283 4.84 -9.19 -3.52
C LEU A 283 3.57 -10.06 -3.51
N ARG A 284 3.27 -10.78 -4.62
CA ARG A 284 2.13 -11.71 -4.71
C ARG A 284 2.54 -13.13 -4.36
#